data_fe044879d31add8431dd06c7fa3ce83e
#
_entry.id   fe044879d31add8431dd06c7fa3ce83e
#
_cell.length_a   1.000
_cell.length_b   1.000
_cell.length_c   1.000
_cell.angle_alpha   90.00
_cell.angle_beta   90.00
_cell.angle_gamma   90.00
#
_symmetry.space_group_name_H-M   'P 1'
#
loop_
_entity.id
_entity.type
_entity.pdbx_description
1 polymer ?
#
loop_
_entity_poly.entity_id
_entity_poly.type
_entity_poly.pdbx_seq_one_letter_code
_entity_poly.pdbx_strand_id
1 'polypeptide(L)'
;MGPDGTLYFSDLIITNPKRMKAGIIWNYNPQTGETKVFRSPSGMALGLAFDVDGNLLSCEGADFGGRRLTKTNMNNGKSTIVAGLFNDRRLNSPNDLVIDNDGRIYFTDPRYFGKEPIDQPLDGVYRIDTDGTAHLIIDNASKPNGIAISPDYKTLYIANYHLGHPDILKTGAILEYTLLPDGNVQFK
;
A
#
# COMPACT_ATOMS: atom_id res chain seq x y z
N MET A 1 -1.54 14.01 -0.14
CA MET A 1 -1.68 15.32 0.52
C MET A 1 -2.99 15.29 1.29
N GLY A 2 -2.96 15.74 2.55
CA GLY A 2 -4.15 15.81 3.39
C GLY A 2 -5.12 16.91 2.93
N PRO A 3 -6.38 16.90 3.42
CA PRO A 3 -7.40 17.88 3.05
C PRO A 3 -7.01 19.34 3.36
N ASP A 4 -6.14 19.53 4.34
CA ASP A 4 -5.60 20.81 4.78
C ASP A 4 -4.34 21.27 4.01
N GLY A 5 -3.92 20.51 2.99
CA GLY A 5 -2.70 20.77 2.22
C GLY A 5 -1.41 20.27 2.88
N THR A 6 -1.48 19.64 4.06
CA THR A 6 -0.32 19.01 4.70
C THR A 6 0.12 17.76 3.93
N LEU A 7 1.42 17.58 3.73
CA LEU A 7 1.99 16.39 3.12
C LEU A 7 2.27 15.34 4.19
N TYR A 8 1.93 14.08 3.90
CA TYR A 8 2.25 12.93 4.74
C TYR A 8 3.14 11.98 3.99
N PHE A 9 4.20 11.50 4.65
CA PHE A 9 5.15 10.56 4.04
C PHE A 9 5.69 9.57 5.06
N SER A 10 5.99 8.38 4.59
CA SER A 10 6.51 7.26 5.39
C SER A 10 8.02 7.24 5.39
N ASP A 11 8.61 6.79 6.50
CA ASP A 11 10.04 6.55 6.68
C ASP A 11 10.24 5.20 7.39
N LEU A 12 10.91 4.28 6.73
CA LEU A 12 11.11 2.92 7.23
C LEU A 12 12.26 2.77 8.23
N ILE A 13 13.13 3.77 8.36
CA ILE A 13 14.34 3.74 9.23
C ILE A 13 15.13 2.45 9.11
N ILE A 14 15.61 2.13 7.91
CA ILE A 14 16.34 0.88 7.61
C ILE A 14 17.79 0.90 8.16
N THR A 15 18.26 2.00 8.75
CA THR A 15 19.67 2.30 8.99
C THR A 15 20.35 1.51 10.11
N ASN A 16 19.62 0.75 10.94
CA ASN A 16 20.25 -0.05 11.99
C ASN A 16 19.71 -1.48 12.07
N PRO A 17 20.42 -2.48 11.51
CA PRO A 17 19.97 -3.86 11.49
C PRO A 17 19.87 -4.52 12.88
N LYS A 18 20.41 -3.90 13.93
CA LYS A 18 20.35 -4.41 15.31
C LYS A 18 19.22 -3.80 16.15
N ARG A 19 18.49 -2.81 15.63
CA ARG A 19 17.36 -2.18 16.34
C ARG A 19 16.05 -2.62 15.73
N MET A 20 15.02 -2.69 16.56
CA MET A 20 13.66 -2.93 16.10
C MET A 20 13.24 -1.79 15.16
N LYS A 21 12.85 -2.14 13.95
CA LYS A 21 12.38 -1.19 12.95
C LYS A 21 10.95 -0.81 13.32
N ALA A 22 10.73 0.45 13.59
CA ALA A 22 9.43 0.94 14.01
C ALA A 22 8.68 1.65 12.89
N GLY A 23 9.42 2.24 11.96
CA GLY A 23 8.89 3.14 10.94
C GLY A 23 8.28 4.41 11.53
N ILE A 24 8.20 5.45 10.73
CA ILE A 24 7.58 6.72 11.09
C ILE A 24 6.68 7.18 9.95
N ILE A 25 5.55 7.77 10.28
CA ILE A 25 4.82 8.66 9.36
C ILE A 25 5.10 10.08 9.82
N TRP A 26 5.62 10.89 8.91
CA TRP A 26 5.84 12.32 9.09
C TRP A 26 4.70 13.11 8.47
N ASN A 27 4.49 14.32 8.97
CA ASN A 27 3.74 15.35 8.26
C ASN A 27 4.61 16.60 8.05
N TYR A 28 4.39 17.24 6.90
CA TYR A 28 5.07 18.47 6.52
C TYR A 28 4.03 19.52 6.13
N ASN A 29 4.09 20.67 6.77
CA ASN A 29 3.24 21.81 6.42
C ASN A 29 4.01 22.72 5.44
N PRO A 30 3.60 22.80 4.16
CA PRO A 30 4.30 23.62 3.18
C PRO A 30 4.18 25.13 3.39
N GLN A 31 3.22 25.59 4.19
CA GLN A 31 3.04 27.00 4.50
C GLN A 31 4.03 27.50 5.56
N THR A 32 4.35 26.65 6.55
CA THR A 32 5.26 26.98 7.63
C THR A 32 6.66 26.40 7.46
N GLY A 33 6.84 25.41 6.57
CA GLY A 33 8.07 24.65 6.42
C GLY A 33 8.33 23.65 7.56
N GLU A 34 7.38 23.45 8.46
CA GLU A 34 7.55 22.62 9.65
C GLU A 34 7.29 21.15 9.32
N THR A 35 8.18 20.25 9.79
CA THR A 35 8.02 18.79 9.72
C THR A 35 7.86 18.23 11.13
N LYS A 36 6.85 17.37 11.33
CA LYS A 36 6.55 16.73 12.61
C LYS A 36 6.34 15.23 12.45
N VAL A 37 6.59 14.48 13.51
CA VAL A 37 6.16 13.09 13.62
C VAL A 37 4.64 13.07 13.73
N PHE A 38 3.97 12.42 12.77
CA PHE A 38 2.53 12.16 12.85
C PHE A 38 2.25 10.86 13.62
N ARG A 39 2.97 9.77 13.30
CA ARG A 39 2.82 8.46 13.97
C ARG A 39 4.15 7.71 14.05
N SER A 40 4.50 7.26 15.27
CA SER A 40 5.63 6.35 15.51
C SER A 40 5.32 5.51 16.76
N PRO A 41 5.43 4.15 16.70
CA PRO A 41 5.75 3.34 15.51
C PRO A 41 4.65 3.39 14.45
N SER A 42 5.03 3.35 13.17
CA SER A 42 4.07 3.38 12.06
C SER A 42 3.56 1.99 11.64
N GLY A 43 4.08 0.92 12.23
CA GLY A 43 3.83 -0.45 11.78
C GLY A 43 4.54 -0.78 10.46
N MET A 44 5.68 -0.15 10.18
CA MET A 44 6.39 -0.22 8.89
C MET A 44 5.49 0.25 7.73
N ALA A 45 4.81 1.39 7.93
CA ALA A 45 3.98 1.99 6.90
C ALA A 45 4.81 2.37 5.67
N LEU A 46 4.26 2.06 4.49
CA LEU A 46 4.81 2.32 3.17
C LEU A 46 3.88 3.30 2.42
N GLY A 47 2.98 2.79 1.58
CA GLY A 47 2.01 3.60 0.86
C GLY A 47 1.00 4.29 1.77
N LEU A 48 0.65 5.52 1.42
CA LEU A 48 -0.30 6.37 2.15
C LEU A 48 -1.29 6.99 1.17
N ALA A 49 -2.58 6.95 1.48
CA ALA A 49 -3.62 7.64 0.73
C ALA A 49 -4.68 8.22 1.66
N PHE A 50 -5.33 9.30 1.23
CA PHE A 50 -6.52 9.82 1.93
C PHE A 50 -7.78 9.33 1.24
N ASP A 51 -8.77 8.90 2.03
CA ASP A 51 -10.10 8.63 1.52
C ASP A 51 -10.92 9.94 1.32
N VAL A 52 -12.11 9.81 0.76
CA VAL A 52 -13.01 10.94 0.49
C VAL A 52 -13.45 11.67 1.78
N ASP A 53 -13.45 10.97 2.92
CA ASP A 53 -13.79 11.54 4.23
C ASP A 53 -12.58 12.20 4.92
N GLY A 54 -11.41 12.18 4.27
CA GLY A 54 -10.18 12.75 4.81
C GLY A 54 -9.48 11.88 5.85
N ASN A 55 -9.79 10.59 5.95
CA ASN A 55 -9.04 9.66 6.79
C ASN A 55 -7.79 9.16 6.08
N LEU A 56 -6.71 8.94 6.84
CA LEU A 56 -5.45 8.44 6.29
C LEU A 56 -5.44 6.90 6.28
N LEU A 57 -5.35 6.31 5.09
CA LEU A 57 -5.06 4.90 4.92
C LEU A 57 -3.55 4.68 4.83
N SER A 58 -3.07 3.55 5.37
CA SER A 58 -1.67 3.16 5.28
C SER A 58 -1.50 1.67 5.07
N CYS A 59 -0.58 1.30 4.17
CA CYS A 59 -0.07 -0.05 4.00
C CYS A 59 1.00 -0.30 5.06
N GLU A 60 0.75 -1.16 6.02
CA GLU A 60 1.72 -1.59 7.02
C GLU A 60 2.42 -2.86 6.54
N GLY A 61 3.72 -2.77 6.27
CA GLY A 61 4.51 -3.84 5.65
C GLY A 61 4.99 -4.92 6.62
N ALA A 62 5.92 -5.75 6.13
CA ALA A 62 6.62 -6.79 6.90
C ALA A 62 7.82 -6.23 7.67
N ASP A 63 8.69 -7.11 8.20
CA ASP A 63 9.87 -6.84 9.02
C ASP A 63 9.48 -6.21 10.38
N PHE A 64 8.64 -6.94 11.12
CA PHE A 64 8.01 -6.56 12.39
C PHE A 64 6.92 -5.47 12.26
N GLY A 65 6.43 -5.22 11.05
CA GLY A 65 5.30 -4.35 10.81
C GLY A 65 3.94 -5.03 10.95
N GLY A 66 2.88 -4.31 10.60
CA GLY A 66 1.51 -4.77 10.80
C GLY A 66 1.05 -5.87 9.84
N ARG A 67 1.61 -5.92 8.62
CA ARG A 67 1.18 -6.77 7.50
C ARG A 67 -0.34 -6.63 7.27
N ARG A 68 -0.78 -5.40 7.10
CA ARG A 68 -2.21 -5.06 7.03
C ARG A 68 -2.41 -3.66 6.44
N LEU A 69 -3.65 -3.35 6.07
CA LEU A 69 -4.07 -1.99 5.82
C LEU A 69 -4.77 -1.43 7.06
N THR A 70 -4.47 -0.18 7.38
CA THR A 70 -5.16 0.55 8.45
C THR A 70 -5.75 1.86 7.94
N LYS A 71 -6.83 2.30 8.57
CA LYS A 71 -7.46 3.61 8.37
C LYS A 71 -7.42 4.39 9.68
N THR A 72 -6.82 5.58 9.63
CA THR A 72 -6.71 6.51 10.76
C THR A 72 -7.72 7.64 10.59
N ASN A 73 -8.62 7.77 11.54
CA ASN A 73 -9.51 8.93 11.62
C ASN A 73 -8.69 10.16 12.03
N MET A 74 -8.61 11.15 11.16
CA MET A 74 -7.75 12.32 11.35
C MET A 74 -8.26 13.28 12.44
N ASN A 75 -9.54 13.22 12.80
CA ASN A 75 -10.13 14.08 13.83
C ASN A 75 -9.77 13.62 15.25
N ASN A 76 -9.59 12.31 15.46
CA ASN A 76 -9.35 11.76 16.82
C ASN A 76 -8.12 10.86 16.91
N GLY A 77 -7.39 10.64 15.80
CA GLY A 77 -6.18 9.82 15.75
C GLY A 77 -6.39 8.32 15.89
N LYS A 78 -7.65 7.84 16.00
CA LYS A 78 -7.95 6.41 16.16
C LYS A 78 -7.73 5.65 14.84
N SER A 79 -6.92 4.60 14.90
CA SER A 79 -6.70 3.70 13.75
C SER A 79 -7.49 2.41 13.91
N THR A 80 -8.06 1.95 12.80
CA THR A 80 -8.76 0.66 12.66
C THR A 80 -8.14 -0.16 11.54
N ILE A 81 -8.22 -1.49 11.65
CA ILE A 81 -7.77 -2.40 10.59
C ILE A 81 -8.83 -2.42 9.49
N VAL A 82 -8.40 -2.19 8.24
CA VAL A 82 -9.22 -2.33 7.03
C VAL A 82 -9.14 -3.75 6.49
N ALA A 83 -7.92 -4.27 6.34
CA ALA A 83 -7.67 -5.65 5.93
C ALA A 83 -6.34 -6.14 6.50
N GLY A 84 -6.27 -7.38 6.93
CA GLY A 84 -5.03 -8.02 7.41
C GLY A 84 -4.94 -9.49 6.98
N LEU A 85 -6.05 -10.03 6.47
CA LEU A 85 -6.17 -11.41 6.00
C LEU A 85 -6.79 -11.44 4.61
N PHE A 86 -6.40 -12.45 3.84
CA PHE A 86 -7.09 -12.89 2.64
C PHE A 86 -7.14 -14.42 2.63
N ASN A 87 -8.34 -15.01 2.52
CA ASN A 87 -8.56 -16.45 2.63
C ASN A 87 -7.92 -17.05 3.90
N ASP A 88 -8.18 -16.44 5.07
CA ASP A 88 -7.69 -16.83 6.40
C ASP A 88 -6.15 -16.81 6.55
N ARG A 89 -5.42 -16.23 5.61
CA ARG A 89 -3.96 -16.09 5.65
C ARG A 89 -3.57 -14.63 5.75
N ARG A 90 -2.50 -14.34 6.50
CA ARG A 90 -1.97 -12.98 6.62
C ARG A 90 -1.49 -12.47 5.25
N LEU A 91 -1.69 -11.19 5.01
CA LEU A 91 -1.07 -10.50 3.89
C LEU A 91 0.46 -10.59 3.97
N ASN A 92 1.15 -10.53 2.83
CA ASN A 92 2.60 -10.65 2.77
C ASN A 92 3.30 -9.41 3.32
N SER A 93 3.12 -8.28 2.68
CA SER A 93 3.70 -6.99 3.07
C SER A 93 3.05 -5.88 2.24
N PRO A 94 1.81 -5.46 2.56
CA PRO A 94 1.17 -4.39 1.82
C PRO A 94 2.11 -3.22 1.58
N ASN A 95 2.24 -2.80 0.31
CA ASN A 95 3.27 -1.85 -0.10
C ASN A 95 2.66 -0.49 -0.47
N ASP A 96 1.79 -0.44 -1.45
CA ASP A 96 1.19 0.80 -1.91
C ASP A 96 -0.30 0.64 -2.18
N LEU A 97 -1.05 1.74 -2.17
CA LEU A 97 -2.50 1.72 -2.35
C LEU A 97 -3.01 2.95 -3.09
N VAL A 98 -4.14 2.75 -3.77
CA VAL A 98 -4.92 3.81 -4.40
C VAL A 98 -6.41 3.55 -4.19
N ILE A 99 -7.21 4.61 -4.19
CA ILE A 99 -8.67 4.54 -3.99
C ILE A 99 -9.33 5.06 -5.25
N ASP A 100 -10.33 4.33 -5.76
CA ASP A 100 -11.11 4.81 -6.89
C ASP A 100 -12.26 5.74 -6.48
N ASN A 101 -13.01 6.24 -7.46
CA ASN A 101 -14.14 7.14 -7.23
C ASN A 101 -15.36 6.47 -6.58
N ASP A 102 -15.42 5.13 -6.57
CA ASP A 102 -16.48 4.37 -5.89
C ASP A 102 -16.08 4.02 -4.44
N GLY A 103 -14.84 4.40 -4.01
CA GLY A 103 -14.32 4.15 -2.67
C GLY A 103 -13.70 2.77 -2.50
N ARG A 104 -13.49 2.01 -3.58
CA ARG A 104 -12.76 0.74 -3.55
C ARG A 104 -11.28 0.99 -3.39
N ILE A 105 -10.61 0.19 -2.58
CA ILE A 105 -9.18 0.31 -2.29
C ILE A 105 -8.43 -0.75 -3.08
N TYR A 106 -7.46 -0.35 -3.87
CA TYR A 106 -6.55 -1.25 -4.59
C TYR A 106 -5.20 -1.18 -3.93
N PHE A 107 -4.56 -2.32 -3.67
CA PHE A 107 -3.25 -2.34 -3.03
C PHE A 107 -2.38 -3.49 -3.52
N THR A 108 -1.07 -3.29 -3.46
CA THR A 108 -0.06 -4.28 -3.78
C THR A 108 0.42 -4.97 -2.50
N ASP A 109 0.65 -6.30 -2.56
CA ASP A 109 1.06 -7.11 -1.41
C ASP A 109 2.29 -7.98 -1.71
N PRO A 110 3.44 -7.38 -2.08
CA PRO A 110 4.67 -8.13 -2.31
C PRO A 110 5.40 -8.43 -1.02
N ARG A 111 6.34 -9.39 -1.05
CA ARG A 111 7.32 -9.55 0.00
C ARG A 111 8.73 -9.23 -0.51
N TYR A 112 9.29 -8.08 -0.10
CA TYR A 112 10.67 -7.68 -0.40
C TYR A 112 11.66 -8.05 0.70
N PHE A 113 11.27 -7.88 1.94
CA PHE A 113 12.09 -8.12 3.13
C PHE A 113 11.21 -8.56 4.30
N GLY A 114 11.85 -8.87 5.43
CA GLY A 114 11.21 -9.43 6.61
C GLY A 114 11.49 -10.93 6.74
N LYS A 115 11.64 -11.38 7.98
CA LYS A 115 11.95 -12.79 8.31
C LYS A 115 10.72 -13.59 8.72
N GLU A 116 9.58 -12.95 8.83
CA GLU A 116 8.32 -13.60 9.16
C GLU A 116 7.91 -14.58 8.04
N PRO A 117 7.21 -15.66 8.37
CA PRO A 117 6.68 -16.58 7.37
C PRO A 117 5.87 -15.85 6.30
N ILE A 118 5.98 -16.33 5.06
CA ILE A 118 5.15 -15.92 3.94
C ILE A 118 3.90 -16.78 3.97
N ASP A 119 2.73 -16.15 4.17
CA ASP A 119 1.48 -16.87 4.31
C ASP A 119 0.68 -16.90 3.00
N GLN A 120 0.73 -15.81 2.18
CA GLN A 120 0.12 -15.81 0.85
C GLN A 120 1.03 -16.50 -0.17
N PRO A 121 0.46 -17.33 -1.06
CA PRO A 121 1.25 -18.16 -1.98
C PRO A 121 1.91 -17.36 -3.11
N LEU A 122 1.52 -16.10 -3.30
CA LEU A 122 2.03 -15.22 -4.36
C LEU A 122 2.08 -13.77 -3.90
N ASP A 123 2.81 -12.96 -4.66
CA ASP A 123 2.79 -11.50 -4.52
C ASP A 123 1.66 -10.96 -5.39
N GLY A 124 0.54 -10.58 -4.78
CA GLY A 124 -0.68 -10.21 -5.47
C GLY A 124 -0.98 -8.72 -5.48
N VAL A 125 -1.93 -8.34 -6.34
CA VAL A 125 -2.65 -7.07 -6.24
C VAL A 125 -4.09 -7.37 -5.85
N TYR A 126 -4.56 -6.68 -4.84
CA TYR A 126 -5.87 -6.92 -4.24
C TYR A 126 -6.75 -5.68 -4.35
N ARG A 127 -8.06 -5.91 -4.31
CA ARG A 127 -9.08 -4.88 -4.17
C ARG A 127 -9.90 -5.16 -2.91
N ILE A 128 -10.23 -4.11 -2.17
CA ILE A 128 -11.19 -4.15 -1.06
C ILE A 128 -12.39 -3.32 -1.48
N ASP A 129 -13.56 -3.93 -1.49
CA ASP A 129 -14.82 -3.26 -1.76
C ASP A 129 -15.31 -2.45 -0.55
N THR A 130 -16.28 -1.59 -0.74
CA THR A 130 -16.82 -0.71 0.33
C THR A 130 -17.51 -1.48 1.46
N ASP A 131 -17.92 -2.72 1.22
CA ASP A 131 -18.47 -3.63 2.24
C ASP A 131 -17.36 -4.38 3.03
N GLY A 132 -16.08 -4.15 2.68
CA GLY A 132 -14.92 -4.79 3.29
C GLY A 132 -14.51 -6.12 2.65
N THR A 133 -15.19 -6.57 1.60
CA THR A 133 -14.82 -7.81 0.90
C THR A 133 -13.52 -7.61 0.12
N ALA A 134 -12.57 -8.53 0.32
CA ALA A 134 -11.29 -8.51 -0.38
C ALA A 134 -11.27 -9.48 -1.58
N HIS A 135 -10.68 -9.04 -2.69
CA HIS A 135 -10.53 -9.80 -3.93
C HIS A 135 -9.07 -9.78 -4.39
N LEU A 136 -8.54 -10.90 -4.82
CA LEU A 136 -7.28 -10.97 -5.57
C LEU A 136 -7.62 -10.65 -7.04
N ILE A 137 -7.08 -9.55 -7.57
CA ILE A 137 -7.41 -9.08 -8.93
C ILE A 137 -6.27 -9.24 -9.92
N ILE A 138 -5.02 -9.36 -9.44
CA ILE A 138 -3.85 -9.66 -10.27
C ILE A 138 -2.98 -10.66 -9.51
N ASP A 139 -2.75 -11.83 -10.11
CA ASP A 139 -2.00 -12.96 -9.52
C ASP A 139 -0.70 -13.29 -10.26
N ASN A 140 -0.43 -12.61 -11.37
CA ASN A 140 0.69 -12.86 -12.26
C ASN A 140 1.75 -11.72 -12.29
N ALA A 141 1.65 -10.74 -11.40
CA ALA A 141 2.70 -9.74 -11.20
C ALA A 141 3.84 -10.34 -10.35
N SER A 142 5.10 -10.21 -10.80
CA SER A 142 6.25 -10.82 -10.09
C SER A 142 6.49 -10.20 -8.74
N LYS A 143 6.57 -8.85 -8.70
CA LYS A 143 6.83 -8.03 -7.50
C LYS A 143 6.14 -6.68 -7.67
N PRO A 144 4.81 -6.63 -7.49
CA PRO A 144 4.08 -5.38 -7.59
C PRO A 144 4.52 -4.43 -6.46
N ASN A 145 4.78 -3.17 -6.80
CA ASN A 145 5.22 -2.14 -5.87
C ASN A 145 4.23 -0.97 -5.89
N GLY A 146 4.55 0.12 -6.60
CA GLY A 146 3.67 1.26 -6.74
C GLY A 146 2.40 0.94 -7.51
N ILE A 147 1.31 1.59 -7.18
CA ILE A 147 0.01 1.44 -7.82
C ILE A 147 -0.63 2.82 -8.05
N ALA A 148 -1.24 3.02 -9.21
CA ALA A 148 -1.93 4.26 -9.54
C ALA A 148 -3.13 4.01 -10.45
N ILE A 149 -4.14 4.87 -10.36
CA ILE A 149 -5.29 4.91 -11.27
C ILE A 149 -5.18 6.17 -12.14
N SER A 150 -5.51 6.03 -13.43
CA SER A 150 -5.57 7.18 -14.34
C SER A 150 -6.64 8.20 -13.89
N PRO A 151 -6.48 9.50 -14.24
CA PRO A 151 -7.44 10.54 -13.84
C PRO A 151 -8.88 10.31 -14.33
N ASP A 152 -9.06 9.53 -15.39
CA ASP A 152 -10.37 9.16 -15.93
C ASP A 152 -10.93 7.85 -15.33
N TYR A 153 -10.21 7.26 -14.36
CA TYR A 153 -10.56 6.01 -13.68
C TYR A 153 -10.73 4.78 -14.57
N LYS A 154 -10.08 4.76 -15.76
CA LYS A 154 -10.20 3.65 -16.71
C LYS A 154 -9.00 2.74 -16.77
N THR A 155 -7.89 3.15 -16.16
CA THR A 155 -6.64 2.41 -16.22
C THR A 155 -6.02 2.28 -14.83
N LEU A 156 -5.61 1.06 -14.49
CA LEU A 156 -4.80 0.77 -13.32
C LEU A 156 -3.36 0.50 -13.77
N TYR A 157 -2.39 1.18 -13.17
CA TYR A 157 -0.97 1.03 -13.41
C TYR A 157 -0.30 0.37 -12.21
N ILE A 158 0.56 -0.63 -12.48
CA ILE A 158 1.35 -1.32 -11.47
C ILE A 158 2.82 -1.17 -11.82
N ALA A 159 3.60 -0.55 -10.94
CA ALA A 159 5.05 -0.63 -11.01
C ALA A 159 5.48 -2.03 -10.56
N ASN A 160 5.89 -2.86 -11.52
CA ASN A 160 6.27 -4.24 -11.26
C ASN A 160 7.78 -4.42 -11.36
N TYR A 161 8.37 -5.04 -10.35
CA TYR A 161 9.79 -5.32 -10.32
C TYR A 161 10.06 -6.80 -10.64
N HIS A 162 10.80 -7.08 -11.71
CA HIS A 162 11.19 -8.44 -12.07
C HIS A 162 12.42 -8.89 -11.28
N LEU A 163 12.22 -9.80 -10.31
CA LEU A 163 13.31 -10.51 -9.64
C LEU A 163 13.38 -11.93 -10.25
N GLY A 164 14.44 -12.22 -10.99
CA GLY A 164 14.87 -13.61 -11.08
C GLY A 164 14.66 -14.39 -12.38
N HIS A 165 14.59 -13.76 -13.55
CA HIS A 165 14.89 -14.50 -14.77
C HIS A 165 16.36 -14.18 -15.18
N PRO A 166 17.24 -15.20 -15.33
CA PRO A 166 18.68 -14.97 -15.65
C PRO A 166 18.89 -14.24 -16.98
N ASP A 167 17.94 -14.33 -17.90
CA ASP A 167 18.03 -13.76 -19.26
C ASP A 167 17.20 -12.47 -19.43
N ILE A 168 16.37 -12.10 -18.48
CA ILE A 168 15.69 -10.81 -18.47
C ILE A 168 16.44 -9.96 -17.45
N LEU A 169 17.22 -9.00 -17.95
CA LEU A 169 17.82 -7.94 -17.17
C LEU A 169 16.82 -7.52 -16.07
N LYS A 170 17.30 -7.24 -14.87
CA LYS A 170 16.54 -6.74 -13.71
C LYS A 170 15.78 -5.45 -14.09
N THR A 171 14.76 -5.58 -14.90
CA THR A 171 14.01 -4.47 -15.48
C THR A 171 12.68 -4.37 -14.76
N GLY A 172 12.47 -3.23 -14.09
CA GLY A 172 11.13 -2.83 -13.72
C GLY A 172 10.28 -2.57 -14.96
N ALA A 173 8.99 -2.83 -14.88
CA ALA A 173 8.00 -2.52 -15.90
C ALA A 173 6.81 -1.83 -15.26
N ILE A 174 6.16 -0.95 -16.00
CA ILE A 174 4.83 -0.48 -15.67
C ILE A 174 3.85 -1.39 -16.41
N LEU A 175 3.08 -2.16 -15.65
CA LEU A 175 1.98 -2.96 -16.19
C LEU A 175 0.73 -2.08 -16.28
N GLU A 176 0.00 -2.21 -17.36
CA GLU A 176 -1.19 -1.43 -17.64
C GLU A 176 -2.40 -2.36 -17.77
N TYR A 177 -3.44 -2.07 -16.99
CA TYR A 177 -4.68 -2.81 -16.97
C TYR A 177 -5.87 -1.88 -17.24
N THR A 178 -6.82 -2.32 -18.06
CA THR A 178 -8.13 -1.67 -18.15
C THR A 178 -8.87 -1.90 -16.82
N LEU A 179 -9.28 -0.83 -16.17
CA LEU A 179 -10.14 -0.88 -14.98
C LEU A 179 -11.60 -0.96 -15.42
N LEU A 180 -12.28 -2.03 -15.04
CA LEU A 180 -13.66 -2.29 -15.39
C LEU A 180 -14.62 -1.63 -14.38
N PRO A 181 -15.88 -1.35 -14.78
CA PRO A 181 -16.87 -0.72 -13.89
C PRO A 181 -17.14 -1.50 -12.60
N ASP A 182 -17.03 -2.82 -12.63
CA ASP A 182 -17.18 -3.70 -11.45
C ASP A 182 -15.93 -3.72 -10.56
N GLY A 183 -14.89 -2.96 -10.91
CA GLY A 183 -13.62 -2.90 -10.19
C GLY A 183 -12.64 -4.03 -10.52
N ASN A 184 -12.99 -4.96 -11.40
CA ASN A 184 -12.05 -5.94 -11.92
C ASN A 184 -11.13 -5.29 -12.96
N VAL A 185 -10.06 -6.00 -13.34
CA VAL A 185 -9.06 -5.50 -14.28
C VAL A 185 -8.82 -6.48 -15.41
N GLN A 186 -8.47 -5.93 -16.56
CA GLN A 186 -8.06 -6.71 -17.75
C GLN A 186 -6.72 -6.19 -18.23
N PHE A 187 -5.74 -7.09 -18.38
CA PHE A 187 -4.41 -6.73 -18.91
C PHE A 187 -4.53 -6.19 -20.33
N LYS A 188 -3.82 -5.09 -20.64
CA LYS A 188 -3.77 -4.48 -21.97
C LYS A 188 -2.66 -5.03 -22.84
#